data_a4d0f77270088fd05a9867885c4d7380
#
_entry.id   a4d0f77270088fd05a9867885c4d7380
#
_cell.length_a   1.000
_cell.length_b   1.000
_cell.length_c   1.000
_cell.angle_alpha   90.00
_cell.angle_beta   90.00
_cell.angle_gamma   90.00
#
_symmetry.space_group_name_H-M   'P 1'
#
loop_
_entity.id
_entity.type
_entity.pdbx_description
1 polymer ?
#
loop_
_entity_poly.entity_id
_entity_poly.type
_entity_poly.pdbx_seq_one_letter_code
_entity_poly.pdbx_strand_id
1 'polypeptide(L)'
;MEKTLRVVRSTEEIQERIGQLAAEIRAGAPAGELTIVGILDDAFVFLADLVRALDIPINCCFMKVTRHRHGGQSEVMFTSEFDPRGRDILLVAAVVATGVTLDYISEHLSTRGVKSLRTCVLVDRPGERRVDLKPDFAAFQMDDGFVFGYGLGIQNQYRQLPYLAVMDE
;
A
#
# COMPACT_ATOMS: atom_id res chain seq x y z
N MET A 1 -25.61 -6.85 -20.31
CA MET A 1 -24.54 -7.87 -20.26
C MET A 1 -24.12 -8.01 -18.81
N GLU A 2 -24.17 -9.22 -18.27
CA GLU A 2 -23.64 -9.50 -16.94
C GLU A 2 -22.11 -9.30 -16.98
N LYS A 3 -21.60 -8.37 -16.19
CA LYS A 3 -20.15 -8.20 -16.04
C LYS A 3 -19.61 -9.43 -15.31
N THR A 4 -18.77 -10.19 -15.97
CA THR A 4 -18.18 -11.39 -15.38
C THR A 4 -16.94 -11.00 -14.56
N LEU A 5 -16.88 -11.50 -13.34
CA LEU A 5 -15.74 -11.32 -12.47
C LEU A 5 -14.68 -12.37 -12.80
N ARG A 6 -13.45 -11.94 -13.11
CA ARG A 6 -12.31 -12.84 -13.33
C ARG A 6 -11.28 -12.68 -12.22
N VAL A 7 -11.01 -13.78 -11.52
CA VAL A 7 -9.95 -13.81 -10.50
C VAL A 7 -8.58 -13.72 -11.17
N VAL A 8 -7.76 -12.78 -10.73
CA VAL A 8 -6.39 -12.57 -11.25
C VAL A 8 -5.30 -12.99 -10.26
N ARG A 9 -5.61 -13.01 -8.95
CA ARG A 9 -4.77 -13.63 -7.91
C ARG A 9 -5.67 -14.33 -6.91
N SER A 10 -5.41 -15.60 -6.66
CA SER A 10 -6.18 -16.38 -5.68
C SER A 10 -5.80 -16.01 -4.24
N THR A 11 -6.61 -16.44 -3.30
CA THR A 11 -6.33 -16.27 -1.86
C THR A 11 -4.98 -16.89 -1.48
N GLU A 12 -4.70 -18.08 -2.00
CA GLU A 12 -3.48 -18.84 -1.72
C GLU A 12 -2.25 -18.12 -2.28
N GLU A 13 -2.31 -17.63 -3.52
CA GLU A 13 -1.24 -16.83 -4.15
C GLU A 13 -0.94 -15.58 -3.35
N ILE A 14 -1.98 -14.89 -2.85
CA ILE A 14 -1.81 -13.69 -2.04
C ILE A 14 -1.13 -14.03 -0.72
N GLN A 15 -1.58 -15.06 0.00
CA GLN A 15 -1.02 -15.44 1.29
C GLN A 15 0.45 -15.89 1.17
N GLU A 16 0.77 -16.68 0.14
CA GLU A 16 2.15 -17.08 -0.15
C GLU A 16 3.03 -15.87 -0.43
N ARG A 17 2.56 -14.95 -1.29
CA ARG A 17 3.33 -13.76 -1.64
C ARG A 17 3.53 -12.81 -0.46
N ILE A 18 2.57 -12.67 0.43
CA ILE A 18 2.73 -11.88 1.66
C ILE A 18 3.79 -12.47 2.57
N GLY A 19 3.83 -13.79 2.71
CA GLY A 19 4.89 -14.47 3.47
C GLY A 19 6.29 -14.21 2.91
N GLN A 20 6.44 -14.28 1.60
CA GLN A 20 7.70 -13.96 0.90
C GLN A 20 8.08 -12.48 1.08
N LEU A 21 7.11 -11.59 0.89
CA LEU A 21 7.30 -10.14 1.03
C LEU A 21 7.72 -9.76 2.45
N ALA A 22 7.10 -10.37 3.46
CA ALA A 22 7.49 -10.18 4.85
C ALA A 22 8.92 -10.63 5.13
N ALA A 23 9.36 -11.75 4.53
CA ALA A 23 10.74 -12.21 4.63
C ALA A 23 11.74 -11.24 3.96
N GLU A 24 11.38 -10.70 2.79
CA GLU A 24 12.19 -9.68 2.09
C GLU A 24 12.33 -8.40 2.94
N ILE A 25 11.24 -7.94 3.54
CA ILE A 25 11.24 -6.76 4.41
C ILE A 25 12.08 -7.01 5.66
N ARG A 26 11.93 -8.17 6.33
CA ARG A 26 12.73 -8.54 7.51
C ARG A 26 14.23 -8.58 7.21
N ALA A 27 14.62 -9.09 6.06
CA ALA A 27 16.04 -9.19 5.66
C ALA A 27 16.73 -7.80 5.62
N GLY A 28 15.98 -6.74 5.29
CA GLY A 28 16.47 -5.36 5.28
C GLY A 28 15.94 -4.50 6.42
N ALA A 29 15.35 -5.11 7.45
CA ALA A 29 14.79 -4.37 8.58
C ALA A 29 15.92 -3.73 9.41
N PRO A 30 15.65 -2.55 10.03
CA PRO A 30 16.60 -1.93 10.97
C PRO A 30 16.79 -2.81 12.20
N ALA A 31 17.91 -2.61 12.92
CA ALA A 31 18.19 -3.33 14.15
C ALA A 31 17.22 -2.97 15.30
N GLY A 32 16.48 -1.86 15.17
CA GLY A 32 15.50 -1.37 16.14
C GLY A 32 14.06 -1.57 15.67
N GLU A 33 13.17 -0.76 16.23
CA GLU A 33 11.75 -0.75 15.89
C GLU A 33 11.50 -0.21 14.49
N LEU A 34 10.72 -0.94 13.67
CA LEU A 34 10.23 -0.48 12.39
C LEU A 34 8.87 0.21 12.58
N THR A 35 8.72 1.42 12.08
CA THR A 35 7.43 2.09 12.04
C THR A 35 6.75 1.86 10.70
N ILE A 36 5.58 1.25 10.73
CA ILE A 36 4.74 1.04 9.55
C ILE A 36 3.69 2.14 9.49
N VAL A 37 3.61 2.80 8.34
CA VAL A 37 2.58 3.81 8.06
C VAL A 37 1.71 3.31 6.95
N GLY A 38 0.48 2.94 7.27
CA GLY A 38 -0.51 2.43 6.31
C GLY A 38 -1.37 3.54 5.73
N ILE A 39 -1.49 3.59 4.41
CA ILE A 39 -2.38 4.53 3.71
C ILE A 39 -3.76 3.89 3.57
N LEU A 40 -4.73 4.41 4.32
CA LEU A 40 -6.12 3.96 4.25
C LEU A 40 -6.86 4.67 3.07
N ASP A 41 -7.99 4.13 2.55
CA ASP A 41 -8.77 2.99 3.08
C ASP A 41 -8.37 1.64 2.43
N ASP A 42 -7.91 1.64 1.19
CA ASP A 42 -7.74 0.43 0.35
C ASP A 42 -6.71 -0.57 0.89
N ALA A 43 -5.75 -0.12 1.69
CA ALA A 43 -4.67 -0.97 2.20
C ALA A 43 -5.03 -1.76 3.47
N PHE A 44 -6.22 -1.62 4.04
CA PHE A 44 -6.50 -2.14 5.38
C PHE A 44 -6.34 -3.66 5.52
N VAL A 45 -6.77 -4.44 4.52
CA VAL A 45 -6.64 -5.91 4.55
C VAL A 45 -5.18 -6.32 4.33
N PHE A 46 -4.55 -5.78 3.29
CA PHE A 46 -3.14 -6.04 3.00
C PHE A 46 -2.24 -5.68 4.18
N LEU A 47 -2.46 -4.52 4.77
CA LEU A 47 -1.70 -4.04 5.93
C LEU A 47 -1.86 -4.99 7.13
N ALA A 48 -3.08 -5.43 7.43
CA ALA A 48 -3.34 -6.34 8.53
C ALA A 48 -2.61 -7.68 8.38
N ASP A 49 -2.60 -8.25 7.18
CA ASP A 49 -1.90 -9.50 6.90
C ASP A 49 -0.38 -9.30 6.91
N LEU A 50 0.12 -8.22 6.32
CA LEU A 50 1.54 -7.92 6.26
C LEU A 50 2.14 -7.73 7.66
N VAL A 51 1.51 -6.93 8.53
CA VAL A 51 2.04 -6.67 9.88
C VAL A 51 2.10 -7.93 10.73
N ARG A 52 1.14 -8.85 10.57
CA ARG A 52 1.15 -10.14 11.26
C ARG A 52 2.22 -11.08 10.70
N ALA A 53 2.49 -11.03 9.40
CA ALA A 53 3.50 -11.86 8.76
C ALA A 53 4.93 -11.36 9.04
N LEU A 54 5.12 -10.09 9.38
CA LEU A 54 6.44 -9.51 9.64
C LEU A 54 7.12 -10.11 10.87
N ASP A 55 6.38 -10.43 11.92
CA ASP A 55 6.88 -11.10 13.15
C ASP A 55 8.16 -10.45 13.73
N ILE A 56 8.19 -9.12 13.73
CA ILE A 56 9.26 -8.29 14.33
C ILE A 56 8.62 -7.16 15.14
N PRO A 57 9.35 -6.51 16.07
CA PRO A 57 8.83 -5.33 16.76
C PRO A 57 8.49 -4.21 15.79
N ILE A 58 7.24 -3.79 15.78
CA ILE A 58 6.74 -2.72 14.91
C ILE A 58 5.91 -1.72 15.71
N ASN A 59 5.91 -0.49 15.22
CA ASN A 59 4.93 0.52 15.55
C ASN A 59 4.04 0.74 14.33
N CYS A 60 2.72 0.70 14.48
CA CYS A 60 1.81 0.79 13.34
C CYS A 60 0.96 2.05 13.45
N CYS A 61 1.08 2.93 12.46
CA CYS A 61 0.34 4.17 12.33
C CYS A 61 -0.45 4.18 11.02
N PHE A 62 -1.47 5.02 10.94
CA PHE A 62 -2.32 5.11 9.77
C PHE A 62 -2.42 6.54 9.30
N MET A 63 -2.55 6.72 7.99
CA MET A 63 -2.84 7.99 7.38
C MET A 63 -3.92 7.87 6.34
N LYS A 64 -4.59 8.96 6.07
CA LYS A 64 -5.55 9.10 4.98
C LYS A 64 -5.17 10.32 4.15
N VAL A 65 -5.25 10.18 2.82
CA VAL A 65 -5.06 11.30 1.89
C VAL A 65 -6.41 11.71 1.35
N THR A 66 -6.81 12.94 1.61
CA THR A 66 -8.02 13.51 1.06
C THR A 66 -7.66 14.39 -0.13
N ARG A 67 -8.23 14.09 -1.30
CA ARG A 67 -8.10 14.92 -2.49
C ARG A 67 -9.33 15.82 -2.60
N HIS A 68 -9.13 17.12 -2.64
CA HIS A 68 -10.22 18.06 -2.90
C HIS A 68 -10.57 18.05 -4.39
N ARG A 69 -11.84 17.79 -4.74
CA ARG A 69 -12.33 17.67 -6.13
C ARG A 69 -12.23 18.95 -6.96
N HIS A 70 -11.91 20.09 -6.36
CA HIS A 70 -11.96 21.41 -7.01
C HIS A 70 -10.60 22.13 -6.99
N GLY A 71 -9.50 21.40 -7.23
CA GLY A 71 -8.19 22.03 -7.39
C GLY A 71 -7.52 22.49 -6.08
N GLY A 72 -8.00 22.05 -4.94
CA GLY A 72 -7.36 22.24 -3.64
C GLY A 72 -6.16 21.32 -3.45
N GLN A 73 -5.26 21.69 -2.54
CA GLN A 73 -4.12 20.86 -2.16
C GLN A 73 -4.59 19.53 -1.53
N SER A 74 -3.88 18.45 -1.82
CA SER A 74 -4.11 17.19 -1.12
C SER A 74 -3.78 17.35 0.35
N GLU A 75 -4.66 16.89 1.23
CA GLU A 75 -4.46 16.92 2.67
C GLU A 75 -4.08 15.53 3.16
N VAL A 76 -2.99 15.46 3.93
CA VAL A 76 -2.53 14.24 4.61
C VAL A 76 -2.99 14.32 6.06
N MET A 77 -3.85 13.41 6.45
CA MET A 77 -4.35 13.31 7.82
C MET A 77 -3.84 12.02 8.47
N PHE A 78 -3.14 12.15 9.59
CA PHE A 78 -2.81 11.02 10.45
C PHE A 78 -3.99 10.74 11.38
N THR A 79 -4.27 9.46 11.63
CA THR A 79 -5.36 9.03 12.52
C THR A 79 -4.96 9.06 14.00
N SER A 80 -3.68 9.24 14.30
CA SER A 80 -3.12 9.34 15.65
C SER A 80 -1.97 10.34 15.65
N GLU A 81 -1.55 10.78 16.83
CA GLU A 81 -0.32 11.57 16.98
C GLU A 81 0.87 10.75 16.49
N PHE A 82 1.59 11.29 15.51
CA PHE A 82 2.71 10.63 14.88
C PHE A 82 3.83 11.63 14.60
N ASP A 83 4.98 11.39 15.21
CA ASP A 83 6.23 12.11 14.90
C ASP A 83 7.17 11.20 14.09
N PRO A 84 7.42 11.50 12.82
CA PRO A 84 8.27 10.67 11.95
C PRO A 84 9.77 10.85 12.22
N ARG A 85 10.19 11.87 12.97
CA ARG A 85 11.60 12.21 13.16
C ARG A 85 12.41 11.05 13.77
N GLY A 86 13.54 10.75 13.11
CA GLY A 86 14.47 9.72 13.55
C GLY A 86 13.96 8.27 13.44
N ARG A 87 12.80 8.05 12.81
CA ARG A 87 12.22 6.72 12.64
C ARG A 87 12.62 6.07 11.33
N ASP A 88 12.77 4.75 11.36
CA ASP A 88 12.82 3.91 10.18
C ASP A 88 11.38 3.59 9.76
N ILE A 89 10.95 4.05 8.59
CA ILE A 89 9.55 3.98 8.14
C ILE A 89 9.40 3.05 6.94
N LEU A 90 8.38 2.18 7.01
CA LEU A 90 7.82 1.47 5.86
C LEU A 90 6.44 2.04 5.56
N LEU A 91 6.32 2.76 4.44
CA LEU A 91 5.07 3.31 3.95
C LEU A 91 4.34 2.26 3.12
N VAL A 92 3.14 1.87 3.55
CA VAL A 92 2.37 0.79 2.94
C VAL A 92 1.13 1.34 2.25
N ALA A 93 1.01 1.07 0.95
CA ALA A 93 -0.15 1.42 0.13
C ALA A 93 -0.73 0.18 -0.56
N ALA A 94 -1.97 0.25 -1.00
CA ALA A 94 -2.58 -0.86 -1.73
C ALA A 94 -2.14 -0.90 -3.20
N VAL A 95 -2.35 0.18 -3.93
CA VAL A 95 -2.03 0.25 -5.37
C VAL A 95 -1.21 1.49 -5.64
N VAL A 96 -0.15 1.33 -6.42
CA VAL A 96 0.54 2.44 -7.05
C VAL A 96 0.37 2.36 -8.56
N ALA A 97 -0.36 3.32 -9.13
CA ALA A 97 -0.56 3.48 -10.57
C ALA A 97 0.29 4.66 -11.08
N THR A 98 -0.22 5.88 -11.08
CA THR A 98 0.55 7.06 -11.51
C THR A 98 1.77 7.35 -10.63
N GLY A 99 1.74 6.93 -9.38
CA GLY A 99 2.78 7.18 -8.38
C GLY A 99 2.70 8.55 -7.70
N VAL A 100 1.91 9.49 -8.23
CA VAL A 100 1.86 10.89 -7.74
C VAL A 100 1.52 10.98 -6.25
N THR A 101 0.55 10.20 -5.77
CA THR A 101 0.16 10.24 -4.35
C THR A 101 1.24 9.67 -3.44
N LEU A 102 1.83 8.54 -3.83
CA LEU A 102 2.88 7.89 -3.04
C LEU A 102 4.15 8.74 -2.99
N ASP A 103 4.51 9.35 -4.11
CA ASP A 103 5.63 10.28 -4.23
C ASP A 103 5.43 11.51 -3.31
N TYR A 104 4.27 12.15 -3.39
CA TYR A 104 3.91 13.28 -2.52
C TYR A 104 4.02 12.94 -1.02
N ILE A 105 3.49 11.78 -0.61
CA ILE A 105 3.57 11.34 0.79
C ILE A 105 5.02 11.05 1.18
N SER A 106 5.78 10.41 0.31
CA SER A 106 7.19 10.08 0.55
C SER A 106 8.03 11.34 0.75
N GLU A 107 7.84 12.35 -0.10
CA GLU A 107 8.49 13.65 0.06
C GLU A 107 8.06 14.33 1.37
N HIS A 108 6.76 14.34 1.67
CA HIS A 108 6.23 14.95 2.89
C HIS A 108 6.81 14.32 4.16
N LEU A 109 6.98 13.01 4.20
CA LEU A 109 7.61 12.31 5.32
C LEU A 109 9.12 12.57 5.35
N SER A 110 9.81 12.55 4.21
CA SER A 110 11.25 12.76 4.11
C SER A 110 11.67 14.13 4.62
N THR A 111 10.89 15.17 4.35
CA THR A 111 11.15 16.54 4.84
C THR A 111 10.97 16.70 6.34
N ARG A 112 10.39 15.71 7.03
CA ARG A 112 10.16 15.72 8.48
C ARG A 112 11.26 15.03 9.29
N GLY A 113 12.40 14.73 8.69
CA GLY A 113 13.57 14.20 9.40
C GLY A 113 13.48 12.73 9.75
N VAL A 114 12.84 11.93 8.92
CA VAL A 114 12.87 10.45 9.04
C VAL A 114 14.30 9.94 8.93
N LYS A 115 14.61 8.85 9.61
CA LYS A 115 15.93 8.21 9.51
C LYS A 115 16.04 7.41 8.21
N SER A 116 15.01 6.66 7.86
CA SER A 116 14.89 5.97 6.57
C SER A 116 13.44 5.87 6.16
N LEU A 117 13.18 5.81 4.86
CA LEU A 117 11.86 5.63 4.28
C LEU A 117 11.93 4.60 3.15
N ARG A 118 11.13 3.56 3.25
CA ARG A 118 10.89 2.57 2.19
C ARG A 118 9.41 2.43 1.94
N THR A 119 9.06 1.96 0.75
CA THR A 119 7.68 1.83 0.29
C THR A 119 7.35 0.37 0.00
N CYS A 120 6.14 -0.04 0.36
CA CYS A 120 5.61 -1.37 0.11
C CYS A 120 4.20 -1.29 -0.43
N VAL A 121 3.90 -1.98 -1.52
CA VAL A 121 2.60 -1.95 -2.17
C VAL A 121 2.08 -3.37 -2.47
N LEU A 122 0.77 -3.55 -2.44
CA LEU A 122 0.13 -4.79 -2.85
C LEU A 122 0.21 -4.95 -4.38
N VAL A 123 -0.16 -3.91 -5.12
CA VAL A 123 -0.16 -3.91 -6.59
C VAL A 123 0.63 -2.73 -7.12
N ASP A 124 1.66 -3.02 -7.90
CA ASP A 124 2.39 -2.04 -8.70
C ASP A 124 1.92 -2.09 -10.16
N ARG A 125 1.59 -0.92 -10.72
CA ARG A 125 1.15 -0.74 -12.11
C ARG A 125 2.13 0.18 -12.85
N PRO A 126 3.30 -0.33 -13.24
CA PRO A 126 4.36 0.50 -13.82
C PRO A 126 3.96 1.14 -15.16
N GLY A 127 3.06 0.53 -15.93
CA GLY A 127 2.55 1.07 -17.19
C GLY A 127 1.78 2.39 -17.07
N GLU A 128 1.26 2.72 -15.89
CA GLU A 128 0.53 3.98 -15.62
C GLU A 128 1.40 5.06 -14.96
N ARG A 129 2.68 4.81 -14.74
CA ARG A 129 3.56 5.71 -13.99
C ARG A 129 3.70 7.08 -14.66
N ARG A 130 3.60 8.15 -13.86
CA ARG A 130 3.77 9.54 -14.29
C ARG A 130 4.90 10.29 -13.58
N VAL A 131 5.48 9.69 -12.54
CA VAL A 131 6.59 10.20 -11.76
C VAL A 131 7.70 9.17 -11.72
N ASP A 132 8.94 9.57 -11.47
CA ASP A 132 10.06 8.64 -11.30
C ASP A 132 10.03 8.03 -9.90
N LEU A 133 9.12 7.06 -9.71
CA LEU A 133 8.94 6.33 -8.47
C LEU A 133 8.84 4.83 -8.76
N LYS A 134 9.65 4.05 -8.05
CA LYS A 134 9.56 2.60 -7.99
C LYS A 134 9.39 2.19 -6.52
N PRO A 135 8.36 1.42 -6.16
CA PRO A 135 8.24 0.89 -4.81
C PRO A 135 9.44 0.01 -4.47
N ASP A 136 9.91 0.09 -3.21
CA ASP A 136 10.98 -0.80 -2.74
C ASP A 136 10.53 -2.24 -2.67
N PHE A 137 9.27 -2.46 -2.31
CA PHE A 137 8.63 -3.76 -2.24
C PHE A 137 7.26 -3.73 -2.93
N ALA A 138 6.99 -4.73 -3.74
CA ALA A 138 5.69 -4.94 -4.36
C ALA A 138 5.28 -6.41 -4.27
N ALA A 139 4.05 -6.69 -3.86
CA ALA A 139 3.56 -8.05 -3.87
C ALA A 139 3.35 -8.53 -5.31
N PHE A 140 2.65 -7.75 -6.13
CA PHE A 140 2.36 -8.09 -7.52
C PHE A 140 2.61 -6.90 -8.45
N GLN A 141 3.10 -7.18 -9.66
CA GLN A 141 3.05 -6.24 -10.78
C GLN A 141 1.91 -6.66 -11.71
N MET A 142 1.01 -5.74 -12.03
CA MET A 142 -0.18 -6.04 -12.82
C MET A 142 -0.61 -4.80 -13.60
N ASP A 143 -0.67 -4.90 -14.90
CA ASP A 143 -1.24 -3.87 -15.78
C ASP A 143 -2.65 -4.24 -16.30
N ASP A 144 -3.20 -5.37 -15.83
CA ASP A 144 -4.58 -5.78 -16.10
C ASP A 144 -5.57 -4.78 -15.51
N GLY A 145 -6.54 -4.34 -16.25
CA GLY A 145 -7.73 -3.57 -15.90
C GLY A 145 -7.85 -2.98 -14.48
N PHE A 146 -9.03 -2.64 -14.07
CA PHE A 146 -9.29 -2.14 -12.73
C PHE A 146 -9.39 -3.32 -11.74
N VAL A 147 -8.41 -3.43 -10.84
CA VAL A 147 -8.32 -4.51 -9.85
C VAL A 147 -9.10 -4.17 -8.58
N PHE A 148 -9.84 -5.13 -8.04
CA PHE A 148 -10.59 -5.00 -6.79
C PHE A 148 -10.56 -6.31 -5.98
N GLY A 149 -11.09 -6.27 -4.76
CA GLY A 149 -10.97 -7.36 -3.78
C GLY A 149 -9.77 -7.20 -2.87
N TYR A 150 -9.67 -8.00 -1.84
CA TYR A 150 -8.61 -7.99 -0.85
C TYR A 150 -8.34 -6.57 -0.27
N GLY A 151 -9.41 -5.88 0.10
CA GLY A 151 -9.39 -4.51 0.60
C GLY A 151 -9.64 -3.44 -0.46
N LEU A 152 -9.32 -3.70 -1.72
CA LEU A 152 -9.60 -2.79 -2.83
C LEU A 152 -11.10 -2.78 -3.16
N GLY A 153 -11.67 -1.59 -3.35
CA GLY A 153 -13.10 -1.43 -3.57
C GLY A 153 -13.45 -0.71 -4.86
N ILE A 154 -14.63 -1.06 -5.39
CA ILE A 154 -15.36 -0.28 -6.40
C ILE A 154 -16.55 0.34 -5.68
N GLN A 155 -16.61 1.67 -5.58
CA GLN A 155 -17.68 2.35 -4.87
C GLN A 155 -17.92 1.80 -3.44
N ASN A 156 -16.83 1.47 -2.72
CA ASN A 156 -16.81 0.82 -1.41
C ASN A 156 -17.36 -0.61 -1.33
N GLN A 157 -17.63 -1.25 -2.47
CA GLN A 157 -18.04 -2.66 -2.54
C GLN A 157 -16.84 -3.57 -2.88
N TYR A 158 -17.00 -4.87 -2.69
CA TYR A 158 -16.04 -5.95 -3.03
C TYR A 158 -14.76 -5.99 -2.17
N ARG A 159 -14.59 -5.13 -1.18
CA ARG A 159 -13.40 -5.12 -0.29
C ARG A 159 -13.25 -6.41 0.52
N GLN A 160 -14.36 -7.12 0.78
CA GLN A 160 -14.40 -8.36 1.56
C GLN A 160 -13.93 -9.59 0.78
N LEU A 161 -13.79 -9.51 -0.55
CA LEU A 161 -13.34 -10.67 -1.33
C LEU A 161 -11.92 -11.07 -0.91
N PRO A 162 -11.66 -12.37 -0.69
CA PRO A 162 -10.34 -12.82 -0.21
C PRO A 162 -9.28 -12.94 -1.31
N TYR A 163 -9.62 -12.57 -2.53
CA TYR A 163 -8.80 -12.64 -3.74
C TYR A 163 -8.80 -11.29 -4.48
N LEU A 164 -7.90 -11.14 -5.46
CA LEU A 164 -7.93 -10.03 -6.41
C LEU A 164 -8.61 -10.44 -7.71
N ALA A 165 -9.47 -9.56 -8.21
CA ALA A 165 -10.23 -9.79 -9.44
C ALA A 165 -10.28 -8.53 -10.30
N VAL A 166 -10.62 -8.71 -11.56
CA VAL A 166 -10.97 -7.66 -12.53
C VAL A 166 -12.36 -7.92 -13.08
N MET A 167 -13.03 -6.88 -13.56
CA MET A 167 -14.25 -7.04 -14.33
C MET A 167 -13.90 -7.13 -15.80
N ASP A 168 -14.29 -8.22 -16.43
CA ASP A 168 -14.25 -8.34 -17.90
C ASP A 168 -15.42 -7.53 -18.50
N GLU A 169 -15.15 -6.84 -19.61
CA GLU A 169 -16.13 -6.01 -20.32
C GLU A 169 -17.21 -6.86 -21.00
#